data_ed815838996aa14347afbf08be345fe2
#
_entry.id   ed815838996aa14347afbf08be345fe2
#
_cell.length_a   1.000
_cell.length_b   1.000
_cell.length_c   1.000
_cell.angle_alpha   90.00
_cell.angle_beta   90.00
_cell.angle_gamma   90.00
#
_symmetry.space_group_name_H-M   'P 1'
#
loop_
_entity.id
_entity.type
_entity.pdbx_description
1 polymer ?
#
loop_
_entity_poly.entity_id
_entity_poly.type
_entity_poly.pdbx_seq_one_letter_code
_entity_poly.pdbx_strand_id
1 'polypeptide(L)'
;MGGSIVCGVDGSADSQAALGVAARLSERLEARLVLAHVADVAVAPYAAVGGMRAGRIAPQPITLATRDDLEEAGARLLEEIAAEHGLGGAERRVVVGFPAERLADLADDEDAELIVVGSRGRGRFKAAFLGSVSNSLVGVARCPVLIVQPGAAAPA
;
A
#
# COMPACT_ATOMS: atom_id res chain seq x y z
N MET A 1 -7.94 -21.65 -13.93
CA MET A 1 -8.01 -20.19 -13.80
C MET A 1 -7.25 -19.82 -12.53
N GLY A 2 -6.18 -19.12 -12.66
CA GLY A 2 -5.44 -18.65 -11.49
C GLY A 2 -6.26 -17.63 -10.69
N GLY A 3 -6.16 -17.67 -9.38
CA GLY A 3 -6.74 -16.68 -8.50
C GLY A 3 -6.10 -15.30 -8.68
N SER A 4 -6.23 -14.42 -7.71
CA SER A 4 -5.57 -13.14 -7.73
C SER A 4 -4.51 -13.02 -6.63
N ILE A 5 -3.53 -12.18 -6.86
CA ILE A 5 -2.54 -11.73 -5.86
C ILE A 5 -2.74 -10.24 -5.66
N VAL A 6 -3.07 -9.84 -4.45
CA VAL A 6 -3.17 -8.42 -4.08
C VAL A 6 -1.84 -7.96 -3.50
N CYS A 7 -1.25 -6.95 -4.10
CA CYS A 7 -0.02 -6.32 -3.63
C CYS A 7 -0.31 -4.92 -3.08
N GLY A 8 -0.09 -4.71 -1.78
CA GLY A 8 -0.20 -3.41 -1.15
C GLY A 8 0.99 -2.51 -1.49
N VAL A 9 0.72 -1.33 -2.03
CA VAL A 9 1.73 -0.38 -2.52
C VAL A 9 1.51 1.00 -1.91
N ASP A 10 2.54 1.56 -1.30
CA ASP A 10 2.51 2.89 -0.69
C ASP A 10 3.65 3.82 -1.18
N GLY A 11 4.43 3.36 -2.17
CA GLY A 11 5.58 4.07 -2.72
C GLY A 11 6.87 3.94 -1.88
N SER A 12 6.86 3.23 -0.75
CA SER A 12 8.07 2.95 0.03
C SER A 12 8.98 1.93 -0.68
N ALA A 13 10.26 1.90 -0.30
CA ALA A 13 11.22 0.93 -0.83
C ALA A 13 10.81 -0.52 -0.51
N ASP A 14 10.25 -0.74 0.69
CA ASP A 14 9.75 -2.05 1.10
C ASP A 14 8.57 -2.51 0.24
N SER A 15 7.63 -1.60 -0.09
CA SER A 15 6.51 -1.93 -0.96
C SER A 15 6.93 -2.18 -2.41
N GLN A 16 7.98 -1.51 -2.89
CA GLN A 16 8.57 -1.80 -4.21
C GLN A 16 9.24 -3.17 -4.25
N ALA A 17 9.93 -3.58 -3.19
CA ALA A 17 10.47 -4.93 -3.06
C ALA A 17 9.35 -5.98 -3.06
N ALA A 18 8.26 -5.71 -2.32
CA ALA A 18 7.07 -6.55 -2.31
C ALA A 18 6.45 -6.69 -3.71
N LEU A 19 6.36 -5.59 -4.45
CA LEU A 19 5.84 -5.58 -5.80
C LEU A 19 6.65 -6.46 -6.75
N GLY A 20 7.98 -6.41 -6.67
CA GLY A 20 8.86 -7.29 -7.47
C GLY A 20 8.63 -8.77 -7.18
N VAL A 21 8.37 -9.13 -5.93
CA VAL A 21 8.03 -10.50 -5.55
C VAL A 21 6.63 -10.89 -6.03
N ALA A 22 5.65 -10.01 -5.83
CA ALA A 22 4.27 -10.25 -6.26
C ALA A 22 4.13 -10.45 -7.76
N ALA A 23 4.83 -9.64 -8.56
CA ALA A 23 4.85 -9.76 -10.02
C ALA A 23 5.39 -11.12 -10.48
N ARG A 24 6.52 -11.56 -9.92
CA ARG A 24 7.06 -12.88 -10.26
C ARG A 24 6.17 -14.03 -9.82
N LEU A 25 5.53 -13.92 -8.65
CA LEU A 25 4.59 -14.94 -8.18
C LEU A 25 3.36 -15.00 -9.08
N SER A 26 2.82 -13.85 -9.51
CA SER A 26 1.66 -13.81 -10.40
C SER A 26 1.95 -14.48 -11.74
N GLU A 27 3.13 -14.25 -12.32
CA GLU A 27 3.56 -14.93 -13.54
C GLU A 27 3.66 -16.45 -13.36
N ARG A 28 4.27 -16.91 -12.26
CA ARG A 28 4.48 -18.34 -12.00
C ARG A 28 3.21 -19.11 -11.67
N LEU A 29 2.30 -18.46 -10.97
CA LEU A 29 1.02 -19.05 -10.55
C LEU A 29 -0.07 -18.82 -11.58
N GLU A 30 0.23 -18.11 -12.68
CA GLU A 30 -0.75 -17.68 -13.69
C GLU A 30 -1.94 -16.95 -13.04
N ALA A 31 -1.64 -16.16 -11.98
CA ALA A 31 -2.61 -15.41 -11.21
C ALA A 31 -2.69 -13.95 -11.68
N ARG A 32 -3.86 -13.34 -11.53
CA ARG A 32 -4.02 -11.90 -11.77
C ARG A 32 -3.27 -11.10 -10.72
N LEU A 33 -2.54 -10.06 -11.13
CA LEU A 33 -1.89 -9.14 -10.20
C LEU A 33 -2.76 -7.90 -10.01
N VAL A 34 -3.11 -7.61 -8.77
CA VAL A 34 -3.88 -6.44 -8.35
C VAL A 34 -2.99 -5.55 -7.50
N LEU A 35 -2.66 -4.37 -8.01
CA LEU A 35 -1.93 -3.34 -7.26
C LEU A 35 -2.93 -2.55 -6.43
N ALA A 36 -2.75 -2.53 -5.12
CA ALA A 36 -3.64 -1.89 -4.18
C ALA A 36 -2.94 -0.76 -3.43
N HIS A 37 -3.51 0.44 -3.49
CA HIS A 37 -3.11 1.54 -2.63
C HIS A 37 -4.26 1.88 -1.68
N VAL A 38 -3.95 1.93 -0.39
CA VAL A 38 -4.91 2.40 0.63
C VAL A 38 -4.51 3.81 1.04
N ALA A 39 -5.36 4.77 0.71
CA ALA A 39 -5.22 6.13 1.21
C ALA A 39 -5.69 6.17 2.67
N ASP A 40 -4.73 6.36 3.57
CA ASP A 40 -4.98 6.33 5.01
C ASP A 40 -5.64 7.63 5.47
N VAL A 41 -6.84 7.52 6.03
CA VAL A 41 -7.57 8.66 6.59
C VAL A 41 -6.94 9.22 7.87
N ALA A 42 -6.12 8.43 8.57
CA ALA A 42 -5.47 8.87 9.81
C ALA A 42 -4.31 9.84 9.59
N VAL A 43 -3.75 9.90 8.38
CA VAL A 43 -2.57 10.73 8.05
C VAL A 43 -2.95 12.11 7.55
N ALA A 44 -4.20 12.34 7.15
CA ALA A 44 -4.61 13.54 6.43
C ALA A 44 -4.61 14.87 7.22
N PRO A 45 -4.81 14.95 8.55
CA PRO A 45 -4.91 16.27 9.18
C PRO A 45 -3.76 16.67 10.12
N TYR A 46 -2.87 15.79 10.52
CA TYR A 46 -1.92 16.10 11.62
C TYR A 46 -0.57 16.68 11.21
N ALA A 47 -0.24 16.74 9.95
CA ALA A 47 1.01 17.33 9.48
C ALA A 47 1.07 18.86 9.60
N ALA A 48 -0.03 19.51 9.97
CA ALA A 48 -0.13 20.97 10.04
C ALA A 48 -0.04 21.55 11.46
N VAL A 49 0.09 20.77 12.53
CA VAL A 49 0.06 21.28 13.91
C VAL A 49 1.43 21.24 14.62
N GLY A 50 2.48 20.92 13.94
CA GLY A 50 3.84 20.89 14.49
C GLY A 50 4.63 22.18 14.27
N GLY A 51 4.30 23.26 14.96
CA GLY A 51 5.08 24.47 14.82
C GLY A 51 4.53 25.68 15.59
N MET A 52 4.34 25.55 16.90
CA MET A 52 4.19 26.74 17.75
C MET A 52 5.50 27.48 17.85
N ARG A 53 5.72 28.42 16.95
CA ARG A 53 6.52 29.61 17.23
C ARG A 53 5.63 30.83 17.06
N ALA A 54 5.50 31.59 18.15
CA ALA A 54 4.76 32.83 18.20
C ALA A 54 5.27 33.82 17.13
N GLY A 55 4.46 34.07 16.14
CA GLY A 55 4.67 35.06 15.12
C GLY A 55 3.51 34.99 14.13
N ARG A 56 2.66 35.99 14.15
CA ARG A 56 1.49 36.24 13.31
C ARG A 56 1.52 35.52 11.96
N ILE A 57 0.94 34.34 11.93
CA ILE A 57 0.54 33.69 10.67
C ILE A 57 -0.97 33.67 10.72
N ALA A 58 -1.59 34.36 9.76
CA ALA A 58 -3.02 34.23 9.54
C ALA A 58 -3.33 32.74 9.35
N PRO A 59 -4.43 32.23 9.95
CA PRO A 59 -4.80 30.84 9.74
C PRO A 59 -5.10 30.68 8.24
N GLN A 60 -4.22 29.97 7.54
CA GLN A 60 -4.52 29.47 6.22
C GLN A 60 -5.65 28.45 6.38
N PRO A 61 -6.70 28.50 5.55
CA PRO A 61 -7.71 27.47 5.58
C PRO A 61 -7.04 26.13 5.31
N ILE A 62 -7.08 25.22 6.27
CA ILE A 62 -6.66 23.84 6.07
C ILE A 62 -7.69 23.24 5.13
N THR A 63 -7.36 23.15 3.86
CA THR A 63 -8.16 22.38 2.91
C THR A 63 -7.94 20.93 3.26
N LEU A 64 -8.89 20.33 3.94
CA LEU A 64 -8.89 18.88 4.17
C LEU A 64 -9.01 18.22 2.81
N ALA A 65 -8.07 17.31 2.49
CA ALA A 65 -8.16 16.52 1.29
C ALA A 65 -9.50 15.78 1.29
N THR A 66 -10.21 15.88 0.20
CA THR A 66 -11.46 15.14 0.02
C THR A 66 -11.16 13.67 -0.28
N ARG A 67 -12.16 12.82 -0.20
CA ARG A 67 -12.02 11.42 -0.61
C ARG A 67 -11.57 11.33 -2.07
N ASP A 68 -12.14 12.16 -2.93
CA ASP A 68 -11.80 12.21 -4.36
C ASP A 68 -10.34 12.63 -4.59
N ASP A 69 -9.83 13.60 -3.82
CA ASP A 69 -8.41 13.99 -3.88
C ASP A 69 -7.47 12.84 -3.49
N LEU A 70 -7.85 12.06 -2.47
CA LEU A 70 -7.09 10.90 -2.02
C LEU A 70 -7.12 9.76 -3.05
N GLU A 71 -8.26 9.50 -3.65
CA GLU A 71 -8.42 8.49 -4.69
C GLU A 71 -7.64 8.87 -5.95
N GLU A 72 -7.66 10.14 -6.36
CA GLU A 72 -6.91 10.64 -7.52
C GLU A 72 -5.40 10.56 -7.27
N ALA A 73 -4.93 10.95 -6.09
CA ALA A 73 -3.52 10.84 -5.73
C ALA A 73 -3.04 9.39 -5.70
N GLY A 74 -3.84 8.48 -5.15
CA GLY A 74 -3.57 7.05 -5.16
C GLY A 74 -3.53 6.45 -6.55
N ALA A 75 -4.44 6.85 -7.42
CA ALA A 75 -4.47 6.41 -8.82
C ALA A 75 -3.20 6.84 -9.58
N ARG A 76 -2.76 8.07 -9.39
CA ARG A 76 -1.50 8.56 -9.98
C ARG A 76 -0.29 7.77 -9.47
N LEU A 77 -0.21 7.52 -8.17
CA LEU A 77 0.85 6.71 -7.57
C LEU A 77 0.92 5.32 -8.19
N LEU A 78 -0.21 4.62 -8.31
CA LEU A 78 -0.27 3.30 -8.90
C LEU A 78 0.10 3.30 -10.39
N GLU A 79 -0.30 4.33 -11.14
CA GLU A 79 0.06 4.48 -12.54
C GLU A 79 1.57 4.65 -12.73
N GLU A 80 2.19 5.52 -11.95
CA GLU A 80 3.63 5.77 -11.98
C GLU A 80 4.41 4.50 -11.64
N ILE A 81 4.04 3.81 -10.56
CA ILE A 81 4.68 2.58 -10.12
C ILE A 81 4.50 1.45 -11.14
N ALA A 82 3.32 1.29 -11.70
CA ALA A 82 3.07 0.28 -12.71
C ALA A 82 3.91 0.53 -13.98
N ALA A 83 4.05 1.80 -14.39
CA ALA A 83 4.89 2.18 -15.52
C ALA A 83 6.39 1.92 -15.26
N GLU A 84 6.89 2.29 -14.08
CA GLU A 84 8.28 2.08 -13.69
C GLU A 84 8.68 0.60 -13.66
N HIS A 85 7.75 -0.27 -13.30
CA HIS A 85 7.97 -1.72 -13.18
C HIS A 85 7.52 -2.53 -14.41
N GLY A 86 7.05 -1.88 -15.47
CA GLY A 86 6.58 -2.57 -16.68
C GLY A 86 5.30 -3.39 -16.44
N LEU A 87 4.49 -3.02 -15.46
CA LEU A 87 3.27 -3.70 -15.04
C LEU A 87 1.98 -3.04 -15.58
N GLY A 88 2.04 -2.53 -16.81
CA GLY A 88 0.90 -1.83 -17.43
C GLY A 88 -0.38 -2.67 -17.51
N GLY A 89 -0.27 -3.99 -17.55
CA GLY A 89 -1.40 -4.92 -17.57
C GLY A 89 -1.97 -5.29 -16.19
N ALA A 90 -1.31 -4.89 -15.09
CA ALA A 90 -1.81 -5.17 -13.75
C ALA A 90 -3.07 -4.35 -13.44
N GLU A 91 -4.01 -4.94 -12.74
CA GLU A 91 -5.18 -4.24 -12.23
C GLU A 91 -4.78 -3.26 -11.12
N ARG A 92 -5.47 -2.15 -11.00
CA ARG A 92 -5.21 -1.11 -10.01
C ARG A 92 -6.44 -0.83 -9.19
N ARG A 93 -6.28 -0.79 -7.87
CA ARG A 93 -7.35 -0.47 -6.93
C ARG A 93 -6.88 0.57 -5.93
N VAL A 94 -7.63 1.63 -5.80
CA VAL A 94 -7.44 2.63 -4.74
C VAL A 94 -8.62 2.53 -3.80
N VAL A 95 -8.34 2.38 -2.53
CA VAL A 95 -9.35 2.35 -1.47
C VAL A 95 -8.99 3.34 -0.39
N VAL A 96 -9.97 3.85 0.32
CA VAL A 96 -9.77 4.84 1.39
C VAL A 96 -10.18 4.24 2.71
N GLY A 97 -9.34 4.36 3.73
CA GLY A 97 -9.64 3.86 5.06
C GLY A 97 -8.43 3.39 5.84
N PHE A 98 -8.63 2.48 6.76
CA PHE A 98 -7.56 1.86 7.54
C PHE A 98 -6.85 0.77 6.70
N PRO A 99 -5.53 0.89 6.50
CA PRO A 99 -4.84 0.08 5.50
C PRO A 99 -4.99 -1.43 5.63
N ALA A 100 -4.84 -1.99 6.82
CA ALA A 100 -4.90 -3.44 7.01
C ALA A 100 -6.29 -4.00 6.71
N GLU A 101 -7.34 -3.37 7.24
CA GLU A 101 -8.72 -3.77 7.03
C GLU A 101 -9.12 -3.63 5.56
N ARG A 102 -8.76 -2.50 4.94
CA ARG A 102 -9.09 -2.25 3.54
C ARG A 102 -8.38 -3.21 2.58
N LEU A 103 -7.12 -3.57 2.86
CA LEU A 103 -6.42 -4.59 2.08
C LEU A 103 -7.04 -5.99 2.24
N ALA A 104 -7.45 -6.34 3.46
CA ALA A 104 -8.13 -7.61 3.72
C ALA A 104 -9.49 -7.69 3.01
N ASP A 105 -10.30 -6.63 3.12
CA ASP A 105 -11.60 -6.53 2.42
C ASP A 105 -11.41 -6.64 0.90
N LEU A 106 -10.44 -5.91 0.35
CA LEU A 106 -10.14 -5.96 -1.08
C LEU A 106 -9.68 -7.35 -1.53
N ALA A 107 -8.88 -8.02 -0.72
CA ALA A 107 -8.44 -9.39 -1.02
C ALA A 107 -9.63 -10.37 -1.05
N ASP A 108 -10.58 -10.21 -0.16
CA ASP A 108 -11.82 -11.00 -0.18
C ASP A 108 -12.65 -10.69 -1.44
N ASP A 109 -12.81 -9.40 -1.81
CA ASP A 109 -13.56 -8.98 -2.99
C ASP A 109 -12.94 -9.46 -4.33
N GLU A 110 -11.61 -9.57 -4.36
CA GLU A 110 -10.85 -10.05 -5.54
C GLU A 110 -10.61 -11.56 -5.55
N ASP A 111 -11.19 -12.32 -4.60
CA ASP A 111 -10.91 -13.75 -4.40
C ASP A 111 -9.39 -14.04 -4.35
N ALA A 112 -8.66 -13.24 -3.57
CA ALA A 112 -7.22 -13.33 -3.55
C ALA A 112 -6.71 -14.59 -2.85
N GLU A 113 -5.79 -15.27 -3.50
CA GLU A 113 -5.06 -16.40 -2.93
C GLU A 113 -3.90 -15.97 -2.04
N LEU A 114 -3.46 -14.72 -2.18
CA LEU A 114 -2.30 -14.18 -1.47
C LEU A 114 -2.35 -12.65 -1.41
N ILE A 115 -2.02 -12.10 -0.24
CA ILE A 115 -1.69 -10.69 -0.08
C ILE A 115 -0.18 -10.56 0.07
N VAL A 116 0.44 -9.64 -0.68
CA VAL A 116 1.87 -9.33 -0.60
C VAL A 116 2.05 -7.89 -0.15
N VAL A 117 2.83 -7.68 0.90
CA VAL A 117 3.13 -6.34 1.44
C VAL A 117 4.59 -6.23 1.82
N GLY A 118 5.11 -5.01 1.86
CA GLY A 118 6.41 -4.73 2.45
C GLY A 118 6.39 -4.91 3.97
N SER A 119 7.53 -5.17 4.55
CA SER A 119 7.67 -5.33 6.00
C SER A 119 7.43 -4.00 6.75
N ARG A 120 7.66 -2.86 6.08
CA ARG A 120 7.48 -1.50 6.60
C ARG A 120 6.89 -0.62 5.51
N GLY A 121 6.18 0.43 5.92
CA GLY A 121 5.68 1.44 5.01
C GLY A 121 6.53 2.73 5.06
N ARG A 122 5.88 3.87 4.84
CA ARG A 122 6.51 5.20 4.86
C ARG A 122 6.93 5.68 6.26
N GLY A 123 6.55 4.98 7.34
CA GLY A 123 6.89 5.35 8.71
C GLY A 123 8.37 5.09 9.05
N ARG A 124 8.89 5.83 10.05
CA ARG A 124 10.24 5.64 10.58
C ARG A 124 10.22 4.58 11.69
N PHE A 125 10.38 3.33 11.31
CA PHE A 125 10.51 2.24 12.28
C PHE A 125 11.94 1.70 12.31
N LYS A 126 12.37 1.24 13.50
CA LYS A 126 13.67 0.56 13.66
C LYS A 126 13.65 -0.77 12.88
N ALA A 127 14.80 -1.15 12.31
CA ALA A 127 14.97 -2.28 11.42
C ALA A 127 14.49 -3.66 11.92
N ALA A 128 14.19 -3.79 13.22
CA ALA A 128 13.82 -5.06 13.86
C ALA A 128 12.30 -5.30 13.99
N PHE A 129 11.45 -4.35 13.58
CA PHE A 129 10.00 -4.45 13.79
C PHE A 129 9.23 -4.41 12.47
N LEU A 130 8.18 -5.21 12.40
CA LEU A 130 7.19 -5.12 11.33
C LEU A 130 6.43 -3.79 11.44
N GLY A 131 6.08 -3.19 10.30
CA GLY A 131 5.23 -2.02 10.25
C GLY A 131 3.82 -2.32 10.77
N SER A 132 3.09 -1.27 11.12
CA SER A 132 1.73 -1.39 11.67
C SER A 132 0.79 -2.12 10.73
N VAL A 133 0.85 -1.83 9.43
CA VAL A 133 -0.01 -2.46 8.41
C VAL A 133 0.28 -3.95 8.29
N SER A 134 1.54 -4.34 8.10
CA SER A 134 1.92 -5.74 7.96
C SER A 134 1.59 -6.56 9.22
N ASN A 135 1.81 -5.98 10.40
CA ASN A 135 1.48 -6.63 11.67
C ASN A 135 -0.05 -6.80 11.86
N SER A 136 -0.84 -5.76 11.57
CA SER A 136 -2.30 -5.83 11.70
C SER A 136 -2.93 -6.76 10.66
N LEU A 137 -2.38 -6.75 9.44
CA LEU A 137 -2.90 -7.56 8.33
C LEU A 137 -2.85 -9.06 8.62
N VAL A 138 -1.81 -9.53 9.30
CA VAL A 138 -1.70 -10.94 9.74
C VAL A 138 -2.88 -11.36 10.63
N GLY A 139 -3.43 -10.42 11.40
CA GLY A 139 -4.57 -10.69 12.28
C GLY A 139 -5.96 -10.62 11.61
N VAL A 140 -6.09 -9.91 10.49
CA VAL A 140 -7.39 -9.63 9.86
C VAL A 140 -7.58 -10.30 8.49
N ALA A 141 -6.50 -10.65 7.80
CA ALA A 141 -6.58 -11.29 6.48
C ALA A 141 -7.14 -12.71 6.58
N ARG A 142 -7.94 -13.10 5.58
CA ARG A 142 -8.51 -14.45 5.47
C ARG A 142 -7.73 -15.36 4.52
N CYS A 143 -6.84 -14.78 3.72
CA CYS A 143 -5.90 -15.53 2.89
C CYS A 143 -4.46 -15.39 3.43
N PRO A 144 -3.50 -16.19 2.95
CA PRO A 144 -2.09 -16.05 3.28
C PRO A 144 -1.56 -14.63 3.05
N VAL A 145 -0.65 -14.18 3.92
CA VAL A 145 0.02 -12.89 3.80
C VAL A 145 1.52 -13.11 3.68
N LEU A 146 2.11 -12.62 2.60
CA LEU A 146 3.55 -12.62 2.39
C LEU A 146 4.12 -11.24 2.72
N ILE A 147 4.98 -11.18 3.72
CA ILE A 147 5.66 -9.96 4.14
C ILE A 147 7.08 -9.97 3.57
N VAL A 148 7.38 -9.00 2.72
CA VAL A 148 8.67 -8.91 2.02
C VAL A 148 9.56 -7.88 2.71
N GLN A 149 10.75 -8.31 3.10
CA GLN A 149 11.76 -7.42 3.66
C GLN A 149 12.59 -6.74 2.56
N PRO A 150 13.15 -5.54 2.81
CA PRO A 150 14.06 -4.91 1.85
C PRO A 150 15.25 -5.81 1.58
N GLY A 151 15.64 -5.93 0.31
CA GLY A 151 16.73 -6.81 -0.11
C GLY A 151 16.38 -8.28 -0.19
N ALA A 152 15.15 -8.68 0.08
CA ALA A 152 14.69 -10.03 -0.22
C ALA A 152 14.79 -10.25 -1.74
N ALA A 153 15.65 -11.16 -2.17
CA ALA A 153 15.69 -11.57 -3.55
C ALA A 153 14.38 -12.29 -3.87
N ALA A 154 13.73 -11.89 -4.96
CA ALA A 154 12.64 -12.68 -5.46
C ALA A 154 13.15 -14.10 -5.76
N PRO A 155 12.39 -15.15 -5.44
CA PRO A 155 12.82 -16.51 -5.70
C PRO A 155 13.16 -16.70 -7.18
N ALA A 156 14.30 -17.35 -7.40
CA ALA A 156 14.83 -17.60 -8.74
C ALA A 156 13.84 -18.40 -9.60
#